data_3bf6adc756e4477cbff39fe2be1a5196
#
_entry.id   3bf6adc756e4477cbff39fe2be1a5196
#
_cell.length_a   1.000
_cell.length_b   1.000
_cell.length_c   1.000
_cell.angle_alpha   90.00
_cell.angle_beta   90.00
_cell.angle_gamma   90.00
#
_symmetry.space_group_name_H-M   'P 1'
#
loop_
_entity.id
_entity.type
_entity.pdbx_description
1 polymer ?
#
loop_
_entity_poly.entity_id
_entity_poly.type
_entity_poly.pdbx_seq_one_letter_code
_entity_poly.pdbx_strand_id
1 'polypeptide(L)'
;MNIDDKGNGEIIHLEHIQKSYYIGAEKVSVLRDIQLSVHQGEFISIMGPSGAGKSTLMNILGCLDRPTEGSYVLDGSEVSNLDDNQLAVIRNRKIGFVFQSFNLLPRLSALDNVILPMIYGNVDKSERKDRAEKMLASVGLGDRIDYMPSEMSGGQRQRVAIARALVNHPAIIMADEPTGNLDSKSTSEVMEIFTGLHESGKTIILVTHELDVANFATRHVILSDGYISRDIKGTLI
;
A
#
# COMPACT_ATOMS: atom_id res chain seq x y z
N MET A 1 -16.58 28.87 -18.16
CA MET A 1 -15.25 28.51 -17.65
C MET A 1 -15.29 27.01 -17.51
N ASN A 2 -14.76 26.30 -18.52
CA ASN A 2 -14.89 24.85 -18.65
C ASN A 2 -14.02 24.16 -17.59
N ILE A 3 -14.66 23.43 -16.68
CA ILE A 3 -14.03 22.47 -15.77
C ILE A 3 -14.20 21.11 -16.44
N ASP A 4 -13.39 20.87 -17.46
CA ASP A 4 -13.22 19.57 -18.12
C ASP A 4 -11.72 19.31 -18.29
N ASP A 5 -11.00 19.25 -17.17
CA ASP A 5 -9.73 18.54 -17.10
C ASP A 5 -9.98 17.28 -16.23
N LYS A 6 -10.58 16.26 -16.86
CA LYS A 6 -10.59 14.89 -16.31
C LYS A 6 -9.14 14.48 -16.25
N GLY A 7 -8.60 14.48 -15.05
CA GLY A 7 -7.20 14.22 -14.74
C GLY A 7 -6.63 13.05 -15.56
N ASN A 8 -5.52 13.31 -16.15
CA ASN A 8 -4.71 12.50 -17.06
C ASN A 8 -4.25 11.14 -16.45
N GLY A 9 -5.17 10.36 -15.86
CA GLY A 9 -4.90 9.09 -15.21
C GLY A 9 -4.11 9.19 -13.89
N GLU A 10 -3.95 10.39 -13.34
CA GLU A 10 -3.24 10.61 -12.08
C GLU A 10 -4.11 10.13 -10.90
N ILE A 11 -3.57 9.22 -10.09
CA ILE A 11 -4.27 8.61 -8.96
C ILE A 11 -3.79 9.16 -7.61
N ILE A 12 -2.53 9.61 -7.54
CA ILE A 12 -1.94 10.31 -6.40
C ILE A 12 -1.31 11.60 -6.88
N HIS A 13 -1.64 12.69 -6.20
CA HIS A 13 -0.97 13.97 -6.36
C HIS A 13 -0.61 14.55 -5.00
N LEU A 14 0.68 14.65 -4.72
CA LEU A 14 1.24 15.32 -3.54
C LEU A 14 1.87 16.64 -3.98
N GLU A 15 1.47 17.74 -3.34
CA GLU A 15 2.00 19.06 -3.61
C GLU A 15 2.51 19.69 -2.31
N HIS A 16 3.81 19.97 -2.25
CA HIS A 16 4.50 20.62 -1.12
C HIS A 16 4.24 19.97 0.23
N ILE A 17 4.14 18.62 0.29
CA ILE A 17 3.88 17.89 1.52
C ILE A 17 5.05 18.04 2.50
N GLN A 18 4.71 18.51 3.71
CA GLN A 18 5.59 18.54 4.86
C GLN A 18 5.01 17.71 6.00
N LYS A 19 5.88 17.07 6.76
CA LYS A 19 5.49 16.39 8.01
C LYS A 19 6.48 16.66 9.11
N SER A 20 5.96 17.15 10.22
CA SER A 20 6.72 17.37 11.43
C SER A 20 6.03 16.73 12.63
N TYR A 21 6.82 16.22 13.56
CA TYR A 21 6.37 15.70 14.85
C TYR A 21 6.94 16.57 15.98
N TYR A 22 6.27 16.58 17.13
CA TYR A 22 6.75 17.24 18.33
C TYR A 22 7.23 16.19 19.34
N ILE A 23 8.50 16.30 19.76
CA ILE A 23 9.09 15.51 20.83
C ILE A 23 9.32 16.46 22.00
N GLY A 24 8.38 16.49 22.94
CA GLY A 24 8.33 17.54 23.95
C GLY A 24 8.09 18.92 23.32
N ALA A 25 9.02 19.86 23.48
CA ALA A 25 8.95 21.19 22.88
C ALA A 25 9.70 21.31 21.53
N GLU A 26 10.42 20.28 21.10
CA GLU A 26 11.21 20.28 19.87
C GLU A 26 10.38 19.84 18.67
N LYS A 27 10.38 20.65 17.60
CA LYS A 27 9.77 20.31 16.31
C LYS A 27 10.79 19.56 15.45
N VAL A 28 10.51 18.28 15.15
CA VAL A 28 11.31 17.43 14.27
C VAL A 28 10.64 17.35 12.91
N SER A 29 11.25 17.93 11.87
CA SER A 29 10.77 17.85 10.49
C SER A 29 11.27 16.54 9.85
N VAL A 30 10.33 15.68 9.41
CA VAL A 30 10.61 14.36 8.83
C VAL A 30 10.45 14.38 7.32
N LEU A 31 9.42 15.03 6.80
CA LEU A 31 9.26 15.25 5.36
C LEU A 31 9.28 16.74 5.07
N ARG A 32 9.95 17.07 3.97
CA ARG A 32 10.26 18.45 3.61
C ARG A 32 10.00 18.65 2.12
N ASP A 33 8.91 19.32 1.78
CA ASP A 33 8.56 19.70 0.40
C ASP A 33 8.50 18.49 -0.57
N ILE A 34 7.75 17.45 -0.20
CA ILE A 34 7.54 16.30 -1.07
C ILE A 34 6.52 16.67 -2.16
N GLN A 35 6.93 16.48 -3.42
CA GLN A 35 6.08 16.57 -4.59
C GLN A 35 6.15 15.23 -5.32
N LEU A 36 5.01 14.59 -5.54
CA LEU A 36 4.94 13.28 -6.18
C LEU A 36 3.60 13.10 -6.88
N SER A 37 3.66 12.76 -8.16
CA SER A 37 2.50 12.31 -8.94
C SER A 37 2.63 10.85 -9.27
N VAL A 38 1.58 10.07 -9.07
CA VAL A 38 1.51 8.66 -9.48
C VAL A 38 0.30 8.46 -10.38
N HIS A 39 0.51 7.79 -11.51
CA HIS A 39 -0.54 7.51 -12.47
C HIS A 39 -1.12 6.10 -12.29
N GLN A 40 -2.35 5.94 -12.72
CA GLN A 40 -3.00 4.63 -12.69
C GLN A 40 -2.19 3.58 -13.46
N GLY A 41 -2.01 2.41 -12.87
CA GLY A 41 -1.24 1.31 -13.45
C GLY A 41 0.28 1.44 -13.27
N GLU A 42 0.81 2.47 -12.61
CA GLU A 42 2.24 2.51 -12.29
C GLU A 42 2.60 1.52 -11.18
N PHE A 43 3.77 0.91 -11.30
CA PHE A 43 4.43 0.19 -10.22
C PHE A 43 5.67 0.97 -9.79
N ILE A 44 5.60 1.62 -8.63
CA ILE A 44 6.69 2.43 -8.10
C ILE A 44 7.32 1.79 -6.86
N SER A 45 8.62 1.91 -6.71
CA SER A 45 9.33 1.63 -5.46
C SER A 45 9.74 2.93 -4.76
N ILE A 46 9.56 2.97 -3.43
CA ILE A 46 10.05 4.05 -2.57
C ILE A 46 11.22 3.50 -1.76
N MET A 47 12.39 4.07 -1.97
CA MET A 47 13.65 3.64 -1.36
C MET A 47 14.34 4.78 -0.62
N GLY A 48 15.38 4.45 0.12
CA GLY A 48 16.22 5.39 0.83
C GLY A 48 16.78 4.82 2.13
N PRO A 49 17.78 5.48 2.75
CA PRO A 49 18.38 5.02 3.99
C PRO A 49 17.38 4.98 5.16
N SER A 50 17.77 4.34 6.26
CA SER A 50 16.99 4.41 7.51
C SER A 50 16.86 5.86 7.97
N GLY A 51 15.66 6.24 8.43
CA GLY A 51 15.39 7.62 8.85
C GLY A 51 15.09 8.62 7.72
N ALA A 52 15.15 8.24 6.45
CA ALA A 52 14.87 9.14 5.32
C ALA A 52 13.41 9.62 5.21
N GLY A 53 12.48 9.05 6.01
CA GLY A 53 11.06 9.44 5.99
C GLY A 53 10.15 8.49 5.21
N LYS A 54 10.64 7.32 4.74
CA LYS A 54 9.85 6.36 3.93
C LYS A 54 8.55 5.94 4.61
N SER A 55 8.61 5.48 5.85
CA SER A 55 7.40 5.04 6.60
C SER A 55 6.45 6.22 6.87
N THR A 56 6.98 7.42 7.09
CA THR A 56 6.16 8.63 7.23
C THR A 56 5.44 8.96 5.93
N LEU A 57 6.14 8.92 4.79
CA LEU A 57 5.54 9.13 3.47
C LEU A 57 4.49 8.06 3.18
N MET A 58 4.78 6.80 3.47
CA MET A 58 3.83 5.70 3.31
C MET A 58 2.58 5.89 4.18
N ASN A 59 2.73 6.35 5.42
CA ASN A 59 1.58 6.63 6.30
C ASN A 59 0.69 7.75 5.75
N ILE A 60 1.28 8.79 5.15
CA ILE A 60 0.51 9.88 4.51
C ILE A 60 -0.19 9.35 3.26
N LEU A 61 0.54 8.69 2.34
CA LEU A 61 -0.02 8.08 1.13
C LEU A 61 -1.15 7.10 1.47
N GLY A 62 -0.97 6.35 2.56
CA GLY A 62 -1.94 5.39 3.06
C GLY A 62 -3.11 5.99 3.85
N CYS A 63 -3.19 7.30 3.99
CA CYS A 63 -4.19 7.98 4.81
C CYS A 63 -4.20 7.46 6.28
N LEU A 64 -3.06 6.99 6.80
CA LEU A 64 -2.86 6.59 8.19
C LEU A 64 -2.42 7.77 9.06
N ASP A 65 -1.84 8.80 8.43
CA ASP A 65 -1.44 10.06 9.06
C ASP A 65 -1.73 11.22 8.08
N ARG A 66 -1.74 12.44 8.59
CA ARG A 66 -1.97 13.65 7.79
C ARG A 66 -0.67 14.41 7.60
N PRO A 67 -0.49 15.09 6.47
CA PRO A 67 0.60 16.05 6.34
C PRO A 67 0.40 17.19 7.35
N THR A 68 1.50 17.86 7.74
CA THR A 68 1.45 19.08 8.52
C THR A 68 1.14 20.28 7.63
N GLU A 69 1.63 20.26 6.39
CA GLU A 69 1.41 21.25 5.34
C GLU A 69 1.39 20.58 3.97
N GLY A 70 0.85 21.27 2.95
CA GLY A 70 0.73 20.80 1.59
C GLY A 70 -0.63 20.18 1.29
N SER A 71 -0.82 19.74 0.05
CA SER A 71 -2.07 19.11 -0.40
C SER A 71 -1.85 17.68 -0.89
N TYR A 72 -2.83 16.80 -0.64
CA TYR A 72 -2.84 15.43 -1.10
C TYR A 72 -4.19 15.09 -1.74
N VAL A 73 -4.15 14.83 -3.04
CA VAL A 73 -5.31 14.32 -3.79
C VAL A 73 -5.13 12.84 -4.06
N LEU A 74 -6.11 12.02 -3.68
CA LEU A 74 -6.16 10.58 -3.92
C LEU A 74 -7.40 10.24 -4.75
N ASP A 75 -7.19 9.69 -5.94
CA ASP A 75 -8.26 9.27 -6.86
C ASP A 75 -9.32 10.37 -7.01
N GLY A 76 -8.87 11.61 -7.30
CA GLY A 76 -9.69 12.80 -7.49
C GLY A 76 -10.30 13.41 -6.22
N SER A 77 -9.97 12.90 -5.04
CA SER A 77 -10.48 13.41 -3.77
C SER A 77 -9.36 14.07 -2.96
N GLU A 78 -9.54 15.34 -2.56
CA GLU A 78 -8.64 16.01 -1.62
C GLU A 78 -8.77 15.36 -0.23
N VAL A 79 -7.67 14.83 0.31
CA VAL A 79 -7.68 14.04 1.55
C VAL A 79 -6.92 14.68 2.71
N SER A 80 -6.15 15.75 2.48
CA SER A 80 -5.31 16.38 3.50
C SER A 80 -6.09 16.89 4.72
N ASN A 81 -7.33 17.34 4.50
CA ASN A 81 -8.16 17.99 5.52
C ASN A 81 -9.33 17.11 6.01
N LEU A 82 -9.39 15.84 5.60
CA LEU A 82 -10.45 14.92 6.02
C LEU A 82 -10.28 14.53 7.49
N ASP A 83 -11.39 14.30 8.19
CA ASP A 83 -11.36 13.75 9.55
C ASP A 83 -11.00 12.25 9.57
N ASP A 84 -10.80 11.68 10.77
CA ASP A 84 -10.33 10.29 10.93
C ASP A 84 -11.36 9.27 10.40
N ASN A 85 -12.67 9.56 10.50
CA ASN A 85 -13.72 8.69 9.98
C ASN A 85 -13.73 8.71 8.46
N GLN A 86 -13.59 9.88 7.86
CA GLN A 86 -13.50 10.05 6.41
C GLN A 86 -12.26 9.36 5.85
N LEU A 87 -11.08 9.55 6.49
CA LEU A 87 -9.86 8.84 6.12
C LEU A 87 -10.01 7.32 6.25
N ALA A 88 -10.70 6.83 7.28
CA ALA A 88 -10.96 5.39 7.44
C ALA A 88 -11.82 4.82 6.29
N VAL A 89 -12.81 5.57 5.82
CA VAL A 89 -13.62 5.18 4.64
C VAL A 89 -12.76 5.15 3.37
N ILE A 90 -11.93 6.18 3.16
CA ILE A 90 -11.00 6.23 2.00
C ILE A 90 -10.04 5.04 2.04
N ARG A 91 -9.38 4.79 3.18
CA ARG A 91 -8.49 3.62 3.35
C ARG A 91 -9.17 2.32 2.98
N ASN A 92 -10.37 2.08 3.53
CA ASN A 92 -11.09 0.83 3.29
C ASN A 92 -11.45 0.61 1.82
N ARG A 93 -11.79 1.69 1.09
CA ARG A 93 -12.30 1.60 -0.29
C ARG A 93 -11.23 1.73 -1.36
N LYS A 94 -10.17 2.53 -1.09
CA LYS A 94 -9.21 2.95 -2.12
C LYS A 94 -7.84 2.33 -1.95
N ILE A 95 -7.49 1.85 -0.74
CA ILE A 95 -6.14 1.41 -0.42
C ILE A 95 -6.14 -0.02 0.11
N GLY A 96 -5.33 -0.88 -0.51
CA GLY A 96 -5.02 -2.21 0.00
C GLY A 96 -3.63 -2.23 0.63
N PHE A 97 -3.53 -2.53 1.92
CA PHE A 97 -2.25 -2.58 2.63
C PHE A 97 -1.70 -3.99 2.75
N VAL A 98 -0.41 -4.13 2.46
CA VAL A 98 0.41 -5.33 2.68
C VAL A 98 1.62 -4.93 3.53
N PHE A 99 1.78 -5.53 4.71
CA PHE A 99 2.82 -5.19 5.68
C PHE A 99 3.85 -6.31 5.82
N GLN A 100 5.07 -5.97 6.21
CA GLN A 100 6.15 -6.91 6.53
C GLN A 100 5.74 -7.94 7.59
N SER A 101 5.02 -7.53 8.63
CA SER A 101 4.56 -8.39 9.73
C SER A 101 3.22 -9.06 9.46
N PHE A 102 2.75 -9.07 8.19
CA PHE A 102 1.48 -9.63 7.73
C PHE A 102 0.23 -8.97 8.37
N ASN A 103 0.30 -8.60 9.64
CA ASN A 103 -0.78 -8.01 10.45
C ASN A 103 -2.11 -8.77 10.34
N LEU A 104 -2.02 -10.11 10.31
CA LEU A 104 -3.19 -10.98 10.39
C LEU A 104 -3.68 -11.08 11.83
N LEU A 105 -5.00 -11.16 12.00
CA LEU A 105 -5.59 -11.43 13.30
C LEU A 105 -5.39 -12.91 13.63
N PRO A 106 -4.63 -13.24 14.69
CA PRO A 106 -4.14 -14.61 14.94
C PRO A 106 -5.26 -15.59 15.35
N ARG A 107 -6.42 -15.07 15.77
CA ARG A 107 -7.59 -15.84 16.19
C ARG A 107 -8.65 -15.99 15.09
N LEU A 108 -8.37 -15.51 13.90
CA LEU A 108 -9.24 -15.63 12.73
C LEU A 108 -8.58 -16.53 11.69
N SER A 109 -9.41 -17.31 10.99
CA SER A 109 -8.95 -18.11 9.84
C SER A 109 -8.44 -17.22 8.70
N ALA A 110 -7.83 -17.82 7.68
CA ALA A 110 -7.46 -17.11 6.45
C ALA A 110 -8.69 -16.45 5.82
N LEU A 111 -9.81 -17.18 5.74
CA LEU A 111 -11.08 -16.69 5.21
C LEU A 111 -11.57 -15.48 6.00
N ASP A 112 -11.62 -15.57 7.32
CA ASP A 112 -12.14 -14.50 8.17
C ASP A 112 -11.25 -13.26 8.15
N ASN A 113 -9.92 -13.41 8.05
CA ASN A 113 -9.00 -12.30 7.84
C ASN A 113 -9.30 -11.55 6.54
N VAL A 114 -9.62 -12.27 5.46
CA VAL A 114 -9.96 -11.67 4.15
C VAL A 114 -11.38 -11.08 4.16
N ILE A 115 -12.31 -11.62 4.92
CA ILE A 115 -13.67 -11.09 5.08
C ILE A 115 -13.69 -9.73 5.82
N LEU A 116 -12.77 -9.52 6.75
CA LEU A 116 -12.80 -8.39 7.68
C LEU A 116 -12.92 -7.00 7.01
N PRO A 117 -12.14 -6.65 5.95
CA PRO A 117 -12.29 -5.36 5.28
C PRO A 117 -13.67 -5.15 4.66
N MET A 118 -14.33 -6.22 4.22
CA MET A 118 -15.67 -6.15 3.63
C MET A 118 -16.75 -5.83 4.67
N ILE A 119 -16.54 -6.23 5.94
CA ILE A 119 -17.43 -5.86 7.04
C ILE A 119 -17.42 -4.34 7.24
N TYR A 120 -16.22 -3.74 7.29
CA TYR A 120 -16.06 -2.30 7.41
C TYR A 120 -16.50 -1.54 6.14
N GLY A 121 -16.42 -2.19 4.97
CA GLY A 121 -16.88 -1.65 3.69
C GLY A 121 -18.40 -1.76 3.48
N ASN A 122 -19.15 -2.31 4.45
CA ASN A 122 -20.58 -2.56 4.36
C ASN A 122 -21.00 -3.42 3.13
N VAL A 123 -20.14 -4.35 2.71
CA VAL A 123 -20.47 -5.36 1.68
C VAL A 123 -21.55 -6.27 2.25
N ASP A 124 -22.52 -6.70 1.43
CA ASP A 124 -23.58 -7.61 1.86
C ASP A 124 -23.01 -8.92 2.43
N LYS A 125 -23.63 -9.41 3.52
CA LYS A 125 -23.14 -10.61 4.21
C LYS A 125 -23.15 -11.85 3.30
N SER A 126 -24.10 -11.93 2.39
CA SER A 126 -24.23 -13.04 1.45
C SER A 126 -23.09 -13.15 0.44
N GLU A 127 -22.44 -12.00 0.11
CA GLU A 127 -21.36 -11.93 -0.88
C GLU A 127 -19.98 -12.17 -0.30
N ARG A 128 -19.78 -11.91 1.02
CA ARG A 128 -18.45 -11.85 1.64
C ARG A 128 -17.69 -13.16 1.51
N LYS A 129 -18.35 -14.29 1.78
CA LYS A 129 -17.70 -15.60 1.80
C LYS A 129 -17.21 -15.99 0.40
N ASP A 130 -18.08 -15.96 -0.59
CA ASP A 130 -17.74 -16.32 -1.98
C ASP A 130 -16.61 -15.43 -2.53
N ARG A 131 -16.67 -14.12 -2.24
CA ARG A 131 -15.65 -13.17 -2.67
C ARG A 131 -14.31 -13.40 -1.99
N ALA A 132 -14.29 -13.71 -0.69
CA ALA A 132 -13.06 -14.03 0.04
C ALA A 132 -12.45 -15.37 -0.42
N GLU A 133 -13.26 -16.42 -0.66
CA GLU A 133 -12.82 -17.70 -1.20
C GLU A 133 -12.16 -17.53 -2.58
N LYS A 134 -12.79 -16.77 -3.48
CA LYS A 134 -12.22 -16.46 -4.80
C LYS A 134 -10.90 -15.70 -4.68
N MET A 135 -10.81 -14.76 -3.74
CA MET A 135 -9.58 -14.00 -3.52
C MET A 135 -8.45 -14.86 -2.96
N LEU A 136 -8.74 -15.77 -2.02
CA LEU A 136 -7.76 -16.74 -1.51
C LEU A 136 -7.32 -17.73 -2.59
N ALA A 137 -8.24 -18.20 -3.43
CA ALA A 137 -7.90 -19.05 -4.56
C ALA A 137 -6.98 -18.34 -5.57
N SER A 138 -7.19 -17.05 -5.83
CA SER A 138 -6.36 -16.27 -6.76
C SER A 138 -4.90 -16.10 -6.31
N VAL A 139 -4.63 -16.25 -5.00
CA VAL A 139 -3.26 -16.26 -4.43
C VAL A 139 -2.76 -17.66 -4.07
N GLY A 140 -3.42 -18.72 -4.59
CA GLY A 140 -3.02 -20.11 -4.40
C GLY A 140 -3.28 -20.68 -3.01
N LEU A 141 -4.32 -20.21 -2.32
CA LEU A 141 -4.71 -20.63 -0.96
C LEU A 141 -6.16 -21.15 -0.86
N GLY A 142 -6.75 -21.59 -1.96
CA GLY A 142 -8.13 -22.06 -1.98
C GLY A 142 -8.38 -23.31 -1.14
N ASP A 143 -7.37 -24.15 -0.91
CA ASP A 143 -7.39 -25.35 -0.07
C ASP A 143 -7.07 -25.06 1.42
N ARG A 144 -6.79 -23.81 1.80
CA ARG A 144 -6.33 -23.40 3.13
C ARG A 144 -7.17 -22.30 3.78
N ILE A 145 -8.40 -22.17 3.35
CA ILE A 145 -9.31 -21.10 3.79
C ILE A 145 -9.60 -21.14 5.30
N ASP A 146 -9.64 -22.33 5.89
CA ASP A 146 -9.93 -22.54 7.32
C ASP A 146 -8.70 -22.53 8.22
N TYR A 147 -7.49 -22.41 7.65
CA TYR A 147 -6.24 -22.43 8.42
C TYR A 147 -6.07 -21.12 9.21
N MET A 148 -5.57 -21.26 10.45
CA MET A 148 -5.16 -20.14 11.29
C MET A 148 -3.77 -19.65 10.89
N PRO A 149 -3.41 -18.38 11.14
CA PRO A 149 -2.08 -17.85 10.84
C PRO A 149 -0.93 -18.65 11.48
N SER A 150 -1.16 -19.29 12.65
CA SER A 150 -0.19 -20.15 13.33
C SER A 150 0.09 -21.46 12.59
N GLU A 151 -0.79 -21.90 11.70
CA GLU A 151 -0.69 -23.14 10.93
C GLU A 151 -0.09 -22.89 9.54
N MET A 152 0.29 -21.64 9.23
CA MET A 152 0.75 -21.20 7.92
C MET A 152 2.22 -20.79 7.93
N SER A 153 2.91 -21.08 6.80
CA SER A 153 4.25 -20.54 6.54
C SER A 153 4.24 -19.01 6.40
N GLY A 154 5.41 -18.36 6.45
CA GLY A 154 5.56 -16.93 6.22
C GLY A 154 4.98 -16.49 4.89
N GLY A 155 5.34 -17.18 3.79
CA GLY A 155 4.82 -16.89 2.46
C GLY A 155 3.30 -17.09 2.34
N GLN A 156 2.74 -18.13 3.00
CA GLN A 156 1.29 -18.32 3.04
C GLN A 156 0.58 -17.17 3.77
N ARG A 157 1.10 -16.76 4.94
CA ARG A 157 0.56 -15.59 5.69
C ARG A 157 0.60 -14.31 4.86
N GLN A 158 1.69 -14.10 4.10
CA GLN A 158 1.80 -12.95 3.23
C GLN A 158 0.78 -12.99 2.09
N ARG A 159 0.55 -14.16 1.50
CA ARG A 159 -0.50 -14.31 0.47
C ARG A 159 -1.91 -14.09 1.03
N VAL A 160 -2.19 -14.48 2.27
CA VAL A 160 -3.47 -14.09 2.95
C VAL A 160 -3.54 -12.58 3.13
N ALA A 161 -2.45 -11.91 3.54
CA ALA A 161 -2.42 -10.45 3.68
C ALA A 161 -2.64 -9.74 2.34
N ILE A 162 -2.09 -10.27 1.24
CA ILE A 162 -2.34 -9.76 -0.12
C ILE A 162 -3.81 -9.97 -0.51
N ALA A 163 -4.39 -11.15 -0.30
CA ALA A 163 -5.80 -11.41 -0.57
C ALA A 163 -6.71 -10.45 0.21
N ARG A 164 -6.42 -10.23 1.50
CA ARG A 164 -7.12 -9.25 2.33
C ARG A 164 -7.02 -7.82 1.78
N ALA A 165 -5.84 -7.43 1.30
CA ALA A 165 -5.62 -6.11 0.71
C ALA A 165 -6.44 -5.90 -0.57
N LEU A 166 -6.64 -6.95 -1.36
CA LEU A 166 -7.30 -6.91 -2.66
C LEU A 166 -8.82 -7.02 -2.61
N VAL A 167 -9.38 -7.57 -1.52
CA VAL A 167 -10.79 -7.99 -1.46
C VAL A 167 -11.80 -6.88 -1.70
N ASN A 168 -11.49 -5.62 -1.37
CA ASN A 168 -12.34 -4.46 -1.65
C ASN A 168 -12.07 -3.80 -3.02
N HIS A 169 -11.27 -4.43 -3.91
CA HIS A 169 -10.87 -3.89 -5.21
C HIS A 169 -10.28 -2.48 -5.11
N PRO A 170 -9.21 -2.30 -4.30
CA PRO A 170 -8.64 -0.99 -4.07
C PRO A 170 -8.10 -0.38 -5.37
N ALA A 171 -8.03 0.94 -5.40
CA ALA A 171 -7.41 1.71 -6.47
C ALA A 171 -5.87 1.59 -6.44
N ILE A 172 -5.32 1.46 -5.23
CA ILE A 172 -3.87 1.40 -4.98
C ILE A 172 -3.56 0.27 -4.01
N ILE A 173 -2.48 -0.46 -4.29
CA ILE A 173 -1.88 -1.45 -3.38
C ILE A 173 -0.61 -0.85 -2.81
N MET A 174 -0.52 -0.77 -1.49
CA MET A 174 0.65 -0.27 -0.76
C MET A 174 1.31 -1.41 -0.01
N ALA A 175 2.57 -1.69 -0.32
CA ALA A 175 3.34 -2.76 0.27
C ALA A 175 4.55 -2.21 1.03
N ASP A 176 4.59 -2.43 2.35
CA ASP A 176 5.69 -2.01 3.23
C ASP A 176 6.56 -3.22 3.55
N GLU A 177 7.76 -3.28 2.96
CA GLU A 177 8.74 -4.36 3.12
C GLU A 177 8.09 -5.76 3.00
N PRO A 178 7.30 -6.03 1.93
CA PRO A 178 6.41 -7.21 1.88
C PRO A 178 7.14 -8.55 1.88
N THR A 179 8.46 -8.53 1.69
CA THR A 179 9.33 -9.72 1.61
C THR A 179 10.31 -9.85 2.77
N GLY A 180 10.44 -8.82 3.62
CA GLY A 180 11.48 -8.72 4.64
C GLY A 180 11.48 -9.81 5.73
N ASN A 181 10.41 -10.61 5.84
CA ASN A 181 10.29 -11.75 6.77
C ASN A 181 10.13 -13.09 6.04
N LEU A 182 10.52 -13.17 4.77
CA LEU A 182 10.35 -14.35 3.92
C LEU A 182 11.68 -14.95 3.50
N ASP A 183 11.67 -16.25 3.23
CA ASP A 183 12.76 -16.92 2.52
C ASP A 183 12.75 -16.56 1.03
N SER A 184 13.84 -16.80 0.31
CA SER A 184 14.01 -16.42 -1.10
C SER A 184 12.95 -17.01 -2.01
N LYS A 185 12.48 -18.24 -1.77
CA LYS A 185 11.43 -18.87 -2.55
C LYS A 185 10.10 -18.15 -2.35
N SER A 186 9.73 -17.93 -1.10
CA SER A 186 8.48 -17.19 -0.76
C SER A 186 8.54 -15.76 -1.25
N THR A 187 9.71 -15.11 -1.25
CA THR A 187 9.94 -13.79 -1.84
C THR A 187 9.58 -13.79 -3.32
N SER A 188 10.13 -14.74 -4.12
CA SER A 188 9.80 -14.84 -5.55
C SER A 188 8.31 -15.04 -5.77
N GLU A 189 7.68 -15.98 -5.05
CA GLU A 189 6.24 -16.25 -5.16
C GLU A 189 5.38 -14.99 -4.87
N VAL A 190 5.76 -14.20 -3.87
CA VAL A 190 5.06 -12.95 -3.51
C VAL A 190 5.27 -11.88 -4.57
N MET A 191 6.50 -11.72 -5.08
CA MET A 191 6.79 -10.72 -6.12
C MET A 191 6.15 -11.08 -7.46
N GLU A 192 6.01 -12.36 -7.81
CA GLU A 192 5.22 -12.81 -8.97
C GLU A 192 3.75 -12.38 -8.87
N ILE A 193 3.14 -12.44 -7.67
CA ILE A 193 1.77 -11.93 -7.46
C ILE A 193 1.72 -10.42 -7.72
N PHE A 194 2.66 -9.63 -7.20
CA PHE A 194 2.70 -8.19 -7.46
C PHE A 194 2.91 -7.87 -8.95
N THR A 195 3.77 -8.62 -9.63
CA THR A 195 3.97 -8.49 -11.08
C THR A 195 2.68 -8.75 -11.86
N GLY A 196 1.98 -9.86 -11.57
CA GLY A 196 0.70 -10.16 -12.21
C GLY A 196 -0.39 -9.11 -11.91
N LEU A 197 -0.39 -8.54 -10.69
CA LEU A 197 -1.29 -7.44 -10.36
C LEU A 197 -0.98 -6.17 -11.17
N HIS A 198 0.30 -5.83 -11.33
CA HIS A 198 0.74 -4.71 -12.18
C HIS A 198 0.36 -4.94 -13.65
N GLU A 199 0.63 -6.12 -14.19
CA GLU A 199 0.24 -6.50 -15.56
C GLU A 199 -1.27 -6.44 -15.79
N SER A 200 -2.07 -6.67 -14.74
CA SER A 200 -3.53 -6.49 -14.77
C SER A 200 -3.99 -5.03 -14.64
N GLY A 201 -3.06 -4.06 -14.61
CA GLY A 201 -3.32 -2.62 -14.56
C GLY A 201 -3.50 -2.05 -13.14
N LYS A 202 -3.12 -2.77 -12.09
CA LYS A 202 -3.16 -2.25 -10.71
C LYS A 202 -2.01 -1.28 -10.45
N THR A 203 -2.31 -0.21 -9.72
CA THR A 203 -1.29 0.73 -9.22
C THR A 203 -0.68 0.17 -7.94
N ILE A 204 0.66 0.11 -7.88
CA ILE A 204 1.40 -0.49 -6.77
C ILE A 204 2.46 0.48 -6.27
N ILE A 205 2.49 0.68 -4.95
CA ILE A 205 3.54 1.42 -4.24
C ILE A 205 4.24 0.45 -3.30
N LEU A 206 5.50 0.19 -3.56
CA LEU A 206 6.34 -0.71 -2.82
C LEU A 206 7.38 0.08 -2.03
N VAL A 207 7.39 -0.04 -0.70
CA VAL A 207 8.47 0.48 0.13
C VAL A 207 9.43 -0.67 0.43
N THR A 208 10.70 -0.52 0.08
CA THR A 208 11.73 -1.51 0.37
C THR A 208 13.12 -0.88 0.44
N HIS A 209 14.04 -1.54 1.11
CA HIS A 209 15.47 -1.22 1.10
C HIS A 209 16.28 -2.25 0.28
N GLU A 210 15.65 -3.32 -0.19
CA GLU A 210 16.27 -4.38 -1.00
C GLU A 210 16.23 -4.00 -2.48
N LEU A 211 17.38 -3.89 -3.15
CA LEU A 211 17.49 -3.52 -4.56
C LEU A 211 16.81 -4.55 -5.48
N ASP A 212 16.98 -5.84 -5.19
CA ASP A 212 16.39 -6.92 -6.00
C ASP A 212 14.86 -6.85 -5.99
N VAL A 213 14.28 -6.51 -4.83
CA VAL A 213 12.83 -6.35 -4.66
C VAL A 213 12.35 -5.05 -5.31
N ALA A 214 13.13 -3.97 -5.19
CA ALA A 214 12.79 -2.69 -5.82
C ALA A 214 12.74 -2.80 -7.35
N ASN A 215 13.62 -3.59 -7.96
CA ASN A 215 13.71 -3.76 -9.42
C ASN A 215 12.51 -4.47 -10.07
N PHE A 216 11.55 -4.98 -9.29
CA PHE A 216 10.25 -5.37 -9.84
C PHE A 216 9.37 -4.17 -10.22
N ALA A 217 9.63 -3.00 -9.63
CA ALA A 217 8.96 -1.76 -10.00
C ALA A 217 9.55 -1.17 -11.29
N THR A 218 8.74 -0.38 -11.99
CA THR A 218 9.15 0.29 -13.24
C THR A 218 9.58 1.75 -13.02
N ARG A 219 9.42 2.27 -11.80
CA ARG A 219 9.80 3.63 -11.38
C ARG A 219 10.28 3.61 -9.93
N HIS A 220 11.32 4.38 -9.64
CA HIS A 220 12.00 4.37 -8.35
C HIS A 220 12.09 5.77 -7.78
N VAL A 221 11.44 5.99 -6.64
CA VAL A 221 11.48 7.24 -5.88
C VAL A 221 12.44 7.05 -4.71
N ILE A 222 13.52 7.82 -4.69
CA ILE A 222 14.55 7.71 -3.66
C ILE A 222 14.44 8.90 -2.70
N LEU A 223 14.16 8.59 -1.42
CA LEU A 223 14.14 9.57 -0.34
C LEU A 223 15.51 9.71 0.31
N SER A 224 15.90 10.96 0.62
CA SER A 224 17.04 11.28 1.48
C SER A 224 16.70 12.53 2.30
N ASP A 225 16.94 12.46 3.62
CA ASP A 225 16.78 13.60 4.55
C ASP A 225 15.42 14.31 4.47
N GLY A 226 14.37 13.55 4.18
CA GLY A 226 13.01 14.05 4.08
C GLY A 226 12.62 14.66 2.73
N TYR A 227 13.47 14.53 1.70
CA TYR A 227 13.22 14.98 0.33
C TYR A 227 13.18 13.82 -0.65
N ILE A 228 12.51 13.99 -1.78
CA ILE A 228 12.72 13.13 -2.95
C ILE A 228 14.02 13.59 -3.61
N SER A 229 15.07 12.76 -3.48
CA SER A 229 16.39 13.06 -4.06
C SER A 229 16.50 12.62 -5.51
N ARG A 230 15.79 11.57 -5.90
CA ARG A 230 15.73 11.04 -7.28
C ARG A 230 14.36 10.43 -7.56
N ASP A 231 13.94 10.56 -8.81
CA ASP A 231 12.76 9.89 -9.37
C ASP A 231 13.16 9.34 -10.75
N ILE A 232 13.28 8.03 -10.86
CA ILE A 232 13.93 7.34 -11.99
C ILE A 232 12.95 6.35 -12.59
N LYS A 233 12.74 6.40 -13.91
CA LYS A 233 12.03 5.37 -14.67
C LYS A 233 13.04 4.34 -15.21
N GLY A 234 12.68 3.06 -15.15
CA GLY A 234 13.52 1.95 -15.58
C GLY A 234 14.23 1.26 -14.42
N THR A 235 15.27 0.46 -14.72
CA THR A 235 15.98 -0.37 -13.74
C THR A 235 16.96 0.46 -12.91
N LEU A 236 17.05 0.18 -11.61
CA LEU A 236 18.14 0.68 -10.76
C LEU A 236 19.42 -0.11 -11.08
N ILE A 237 20.48 0.63 -11.40
CA ILE A 237 21.83 0.11 -11.66
C ILE A 237 22.66 0.25 -10.40
#